data_d2dbd44eaede4d06bc1c18e280b0c883
#
_entry.id   d2dbd44eaede4d06bc1c18e280b0c883
#
_cell.length_a   1.000
_cell.length_b   1.000
_cell.length_c   1.000
_cell.angle_alpha   90.00
_cell.angle_beta   90.00
_cell.angle_gamma   90.00
#
_symmetry.space_group_name_H-M   'P 1'
#
loop_
_entity.id
_entity.type
_entity.pdbx_description
1 polymer ?
#
loop_
_entity_poly.entity_id
_entity_poly.type
_entity_poly.pdbx_seq_one_letter_code
_entity_poly.pdbx_strand_id
1 'polypeptide(L)'
;MRNYQHLTVVLVLILTALACLVTTRGIASAQARRNIKVVLETRQSGTSNREGIQGSGSVIVRNGTARPSGRITAGDRQTTVQRSSGIFTLVLDGSESILTVATRVPQSEAAYYYNYALGHGYVEQRVVFNDVGTSLHVGAAVLGDGQIRLRLTPRISYFSIDRPGAIDFTEAATELIVPNGEALSLGGSTSKLHEITRQILGYQSRSSSDETSLTVTATIQ
;
A
#
# COMPACT_ATOMS: atom_id res chain seq x y z
N MET A 1 39.41 -55.83 51.35
CA MET A 1 38.76 -56.06 50.02
C MET A 1 37.42 -55.32 49.85
N ARG A 2 36.68 -54.97 50.92
CA ARG A 2 35.35 -54.33 50.83
C ARG A 2 35.37 -52.88 50.35
N ASN A 3 36.46 -52.15 50.55
CA ASN A 3 36.57 -50.73 50.12
C ASN A 3 36.81 -50.54 48.62
N TYR A 4 37.36 -51.51 47.91
CA TYR A 4 37.56 -51.39 46.43
C TYR A 4 36.27 -51.61 45.67
N GLN A 5 35.29 -52.35 46.18
CA GLN A 5 33.99 -52.51 45.51
C GLN A 5 33.17 -51.23 45.53
N HIS A 6 33.22 -50.45 46.59
CA HIS A 6 32.52 -49.19 46.66
C HIS A 6 33.14 -48.13 45.71
N LEU A 7 34.47 -48.16 45.57
CA LEU A 7 35.19 -47.26 44.71
C LEU A 7 34.87 -47.54 43.24
N THR A 8 34.79 -48.80 42.82
CA THR A 8 34.44 -49.16 41.43
C THR A 8 32.97 -48.82 41.08
N VAL A 9 32.03 -49.01 42.00
CA VAL A 9 30.62 -48.69 41.81
C VAL A 9 30.43 -47.18 41.66
N VAL A 10 31.12 -46.39 42.48
CA VAL A 10 31.07 -44.91 42.37
C VAL A 10 31.69 -44.43 41.07
N LEU A 11 32.81 -45.02 40.63
CA LEU A 11 33.46 -44.67 39.38
C LEU A 11 32.58 -44.99 38.17
N VAL A 12 31.88 -46.14 38.16
CA VAL A 12 30.93 -46.48 37.07
C VAL A 12 29.73 -45.56 37.05
N LEU A 13 29.18 -45.16 38.20
CA LEU A 13 28.08 -44.22 38.30
C LEU A 13 28.46 -42.82 37.78
N ILE A 14 29.66 -42.35 38.08
CA ILE A 14 30.18 -41.08 37.56
C ILE A 14 30.38 -41.17 36.05
N LEU A 15 30.90 -42.29 35.53
CA LEU A 15 31.12 -42.45 34.09
C LEU A 15 29.80 -42.55 33.31
N THR A 16 28.76 -43.22 33.86
CA THR A 16 27.43 -43.27 33.26
C THR A 16 26.71 -41.91 33.30
N ALA A 17 26.85 -41.14 34.37
CA ALA A 17 26.32 -39.79 34.47
C ALA A 17 26.99 -38.83 33.48
N LEU A 18 28.32 -38.98 33.30
CA LEU A 18 29.06 -38.16 32.31
C LEU A 18 28.68 -38.54 30.87
N ALA A 19 28.45 -39.82 30.56
CA ALA A 19 27.98 -40.30 29.27
C ALA A 19 26.56 -39.79 28.96
N CYS A 20 25.65 -39.75 29.93
CA CYS A 20 24.31 -39.13 29.76
C CYS A 20 24.37 -37.62 29.50
N LEU A 21 25.30 -36.90 30.11
CA LEU A 21 25.48 -35.44 29.87
C LEU A 21 26.01 -35.13 28.47
N VAL A 22 26.75 -36.03 27.85
CA VAL A 22 27.30 -35.85 26.49
C VAL A 22 26.23 -36.14 25.43
N THR A 23 25.29 -37.02 25.68
CA THR A 23 24.22 -37.39 24.72
C THR A 23 23.07 -36.40 24.68
N THR A 24 22.94 -35.49 25.65
CA THR A 24 21.90 -34.44 25.67
C THR A 24 22.32 -33.15 24.93
N ARG A 25 23.49 -33.10 24.29
CA ARG A 25 23.74 -32.09 23.27
C ARG A 25 22.81 -32.39 22.10
N GLY A 26 21.57 -31.96 22.30
CA GLY A 26 20.55 -31.99 21.27
C GLY A 26 21.19 -31.54 19.97
N ILE A 27 21.06 -32.35 18.95
CA ILE A 27 21.26 -31.93 17.55
C ILE A 27 20.32 -30.74 17.37
N ALA A 28 20.80 -29.56 17.65
CA ALA A 28 20.18 -28.35 17.08
C ALA A 28 20.27 -28.58 15.57
N SER A 29 19.25 -29.17 15.01
CA SER A 29 19.07 -29.23 13.58
C SER A 29 19.23 -27.78 13.14
N ALA A 30 20.37 -27.46 12.55
CA ALA A 30 20.52 -26.23 11.78
C ALA A 30 19.50 -26.36 10.65
N GLN A 31 18.27 -25.97 10.95
CA GLN A 31 17.20 -25.92 9.98
C GLN A 31 17.71 -24.96 8.91
N ALA A 32 18.06 -25.54 7.74
CA ALA A 32 18.57 -24.74 6.64
C ALA A 32 17.57 -23.59 6.44
N ARG A 33 18.02 -22.38 6.74
CA ARG A 33 17.17 -21.20 6.63
C ARG A 33 16.72 -21.11 5.19
N ARG A 34 15.44 -21.26 4.98
CA ARG A 34 14.82 -21.22 3.65
C ARG A 34 14.51 -19.78 3.29
N ASN A 35 14.68 -19.44 2.03
CA ASN A 35 14.20 -18.17 1.53
C ASN A 35 12.74 -18.32 1.11
N ILE A 36 11.94 -17.31 1.40
CA ILE A 36 10.54 -17.22 1.02
C ILE A 36 10.43 -16.06 0.04
N LYS A 37 10.04 -16.34 -1.19
CA LYS A 37 9.71 -15.32 -2.18
C LYS A 37 8.26 -14.88 -1.95
N VAL A 38 8.07 -13.61 -1.64
CA VAL A 38 6.74 -13.01 -1.47
C VAL A 38 6.49 -12.06 -2.62
N VAL A 39 5.42 -12.29 -3.37
CA VAL A 39 4.96 -11.47 -4.50
C VAL A 39 3.67 -10.79 -4.07
N LEU A 40 3.61 -9.47 -4.18
CA LEU A 40 2.41 -8.68 -4.00
C LEU A 40 1.98 -8.12 -5.35
N GLU A 41 0.77 -8.46 -5.77
CA GLU A 41 0.14 -7.91 -6.96
C GLU A 41 -0.99 -6.97 -6.58
N THR A 42 -1.01 -5.82 -7.23
CA THR A 42 -2.04 -4.81 -7.07
C THR A 42 -2.71 -4.58 -8.41
N ARG A 43 -4.02 -4.59 -8.41
CA ARG A 43 -4.83 -4.19 -9.57
C ARG A 43 -5.72 -3.04 -9.17
N GLN A 44 -5.66 -1.98 -9.95
CA GLN A 44 -6.52 -0.82 -9.81
C GLN A 44 -7.26 -0.59 -11.13
N SER A 45 -8.57 -0.43 -11.03
CA SER A 45 -9.44 -0.06 -12.14
C SER A 45 -10.23 1.17 -11.72
N GLY A 46 -10.21 2.21 -12.54
CA GLY A 46 -10.97 3.42 -12.28
C GLY A 46 -11.65 3.92 -13.54
N THR A 47 -12.89 4.36 -13.39
CA THR A 47 -13.67 5.00 -14.46
C THR A 47 -14.22 6.32 -13.95
N SER A 48 -14.01 7.39 -14.71
CA SER A 48 -14.55 8.71 -14.43
C SER A 48 -15.30 9.23 -15.65
N ASN A 49 -16.57 9.52 -15.48
CA ASN A 49 -17.43 10.13 -16.48
C ASN A 49 -17.77 11.56 -16.07
N ARG A 50 -17.64 12.48 -16.99
CA ARG A 50 -18.03 13.86 -16.80
C ARG A 50 -18.84 14.31 -18.00
N GLU A 51 -20.10 14.64 -17.77
CA GLU A 51 -21.01 15.17 -18.74
C GLU A 51 -21.44 16.57 -18.33
N GLY A 52 -21.62 17.47 -19.29
CA GLY A 52 -22.08 18.80 -18.96
C GLY A 52 -22.56 19.58 -20.16
N ILE A 53 -23.51 20.45 -19.90
CA ILE A 53 -23.98 21.49 -20.84
C ILE A 53 -23.82 22.81 -20.11
N GLN A 54 -23.10 23.73 -20.73
CA GLN A 54 -22.88 25.05 -20.19
C GLN A 54 -23.31 26.09 -21.24
N GLY A 55 -24.21 26.99 -20.83
CA GLY A 55 -24.58 28.15 -21.60
C GLY A 55 -23.88 29.40 -21.08
N SER A 56 -23.40 30.24 -21.97
CA SER A 56 -22.93 31.60 -21.66
C SER A 56 -23.61 32.57 -22.58
N GLY A 57 -24.05 33.71 -22.05
CA GLY A 57 -24.66 34.76 -22.82
C GLY A 57 -24.06 36.12 -22.44
N SER A 58 -23.91 36.97 -23.44
CA SER A 58 -23.53 38.38 -23.27
C SER A 58 -24.40 39.28 -24.13
N VAL A 59 -24.69 40.47 -23.62
CA VAL A 59 -25.34 41.50 -24.39
C VAL A 59 -24.38 42.68 -24.52
N ILE A 60 -23.99 42.97 -25.75
CA ILE A 60 -23.14 44.11 -26.04
C ILE A 60 -24.04 45.24 -26.48
N VAL A 61 -24.07 46.34 -25.73
CA VAL A 61 -24.79 47.56 -26.08
C VAL A 61 -23.80 48.57 -26.64
N ARG A 62 -24.00 48.95 -27.90
CA ARG A 62 -23.17 49.93 -28.57
C ARG A 62 -24.08 50.94 -29.31
N ASN A 63 -23.93 52.23 -29.03
CA ASN A 63 -24.73 53.30 -29.63
C ASN A 63 -26.26 53.06 -29.55
N GLY A 64 -26.76 52.60 -28.40
CA GLY A 64 -28.19 52.34 -28.20
C GLY A 64 -28.71 51.05 -28.84
N THR A 65 -27.87 50.27 -29.52
CA THR A 65 -28.24 48.98 -30.11
C THR A 65 -27.70 47.83 -29.24
N ALA A 66 -28.59 46.98 -28.77
CA ALA A 66 -28.25 45.78 -28.02
C ALA A 66 -28.04 44.60 -28.98
N ARG A 67 -26.87 43.96 -28.91
CA ARG A 67 -26.58 42.72 -29.65
C ARG A 67 -26.38 41.59 -28.68
N PRO A 68 -27.37 40.69 -28.54
CA PRO A 68 -27.22 39.49 -27.72
C PRO A 68 -26.32 38.49 -28.44
N SER A 69 -25.43 37.86 -27.69
CA SER A 69 -24.66 36.71 -28.16
C SER A 69 -24.75 35.60 -27.09
N GLY A 70 -24.91 34.39 -27.54
CA GLY A 70 -24.96 33.22 -26.67
C GLY A 70 -24.13 32.08 -27.24
N ARG A 71 -23.52 31.30 -26.36
CA ARG A 71 -22.80 30.11 -26.72
C ARG A 71 -23.28 28.97 -25.80
N ILE A 72 -23.56 27.82 -26.40
CA ILE A 72 -23.83 26.58 -25.68
C ILE A 72 -22.66 25.65 -25.96
N THR A 73 -22.08 25.10 -24.91
CA THR A 73 -21.01 24.13 -24.99
C THR A 73 -21.53 22.85 -24.32
N ALA A 74 -21.58 21.76 -25.06
CA ALA A 74 -21.85 20.42 -24.52
C ALA A 74 -20.54 19.63 -24.55
N GLY A 75 -20.25 18.92 -23.48
CA GLY A 75 -19.08 18.07 -23.38
C GLY A 75 -19.41 16.77 -22.65
N ASP A 76 -18.90 15.68 -23.18
CA ASP A 76 -18.87 14.37 -22.55
C ASP A 76 -17.43 13.89 -22.55
N ARG A 77 -16.96 13.44 -21.38
CA ARG A 77 -15.61 12.91 -21.23
C ARG A 77 -15.64 11.68 -20.33
N GLN A 78 -15.25 10.57 -20.91
CA GLN A 78 -15.02 9.33 -20.19
C GLN A 78 -13.51 9.08 -20.10
N THR A 79 -13.05 8.76 -18.90
CA THR A 79 -11.67 8.35 -18.66
C THR A 79 -11.68 7.01 -17.93
N THR A 80 -11.02 6.03 -18.49
CA THR A 80 -10.83 4.72 -17.87
C THR A 80 -9.34 4.50 -17.64
N VAL A 81 -8.98 4.13 -16.44
CA VAL A 81 -7.61 3.83 -16.04
C VAL A 81 -7.55 2.43 -15.48
N GLN A 82 -6.62 1.64 -15.98
CA GLN A 82 -6.29 0.32 -15.43
C GLN A 82 -4.80 0.31 -15.12
N ARG A 83 -4.48 -0.06 -13.89
CA ARG A 83 -3.11 -0.21 -13.42
C ARG A 83 -2.95 -1.59 -12.82
N SER A 84 -1.85 -2.25 -13.18
CA SER A 84 -1.41 -3.48 -12.55
C SER A 84 0.04 -3.27 -12.16
N SER A 85 0.37 -3.58 -10.93
CA SER A 85 1.73 -3.49 -10.40
C SER A 85 2.02 -4.72 -9.58
N GLY A 86 3.19 -5.31 -9.78
CA GLY A 86 3.68 -6.43 -8.98
C GLY A 86 5.05 -6.08 -8.41
N ILE A 87 5.23 -6.31 -7.13
CA ILE A 87 6.53 -6.24 -6.47
C ILE A 87 6.81 -7.57 -5.79
N PHE A 88 8.08 -7.92 -5.69
CA PHE A 88 8.47 -9.12 -4.96
C PHE A 88 9.70 -8.86 -4.09
N THR A 89 9.79 -9.58 -3.00
CA THR A 89 10.95 -9.59 -2.12
C THR A 89 11.25 -11.00 -1.65
N LEU A 90 12.51 -11.22 -1.26
CA LEU A 90 12.95 -12.45 -0.61
C LEU A 90 13.06 -12.19 0.89
N VAL A 91 12.47 -13.06 1.67
CA VAL A 91 12.48 -13.00 3.13
C VAL A 91 13.06 -14.30 3.67
N LEU A 92 13.99 -14.21 4.58
CA LEU A 92 14.51 -15.37 5.28
C LEU A 92 13.47 -15.88 6.26
N ASP A 93 13.31 -17.18 6.37
CA ASP A 93 12.40 -17.83 7.31
C ASP A 93 12.55 -17.30 8.74
N GLY A 94 11.45 -16.81 9.31
CA GLY A 94 11.40 -16.16 10.63
C GLY A 94 11.93 -14.73 10.68
N SER A 95 12.20 -14.10 9.54
CA SER A 95 12.73 -12.72 9.45
C SER A 95 11.74 -11.76 8.80
N GLU A 96 12.12 -10.48 8.76
CA GLU A 96 11.35 -9.41 8.13
C GLU A 96 12.17 -8.76 7.00
N SER A 97 11.48 -8.25 5.99
CA SER A 97 12.04 -7.51 4.85
C SER A 97 11.18 -6.29 4.55
N ILE A 98 11.84 -5.21 4.13
CA ILE A 98 11.18 -4.00 3.66
C ILE A 98 11.65 -3.72 2.24
N LEU A 99 10.71 -3.58 1.33
CA LEU A 99 10.95 -3.18 -0.05
C LEU A 99 10.14 -1.92 -0.36
N THR A 100 10.79 -0.89 -0.87
CA THR A 100 10.12 0.33 -1.34
C THR A 100 10.54 0.62 -2.77
N VAL A 101 9.54 0.75 -3.65
CA VAL A 101 9.70 1.15 -5.05
C VAL A 101 8.82 2.37 -5.26
N ALA A 102 9.41 3.55 -5.21
CA ALA A 102 8.68 4.81 -5.27
C ALA A 102 9.46 5.90 -6.02
N THR A 103 8.72 6.84 -6.59
CA THR A 103 9.25 8.09 -7.15
C THR A 103 8.98 9.22 -6.18
N ARG A 104 10.01 10.01 -5.86
CA ARG A 104 9.89 11.17 -5.00
C ARG A 104 9.37 12.36 -5.79
N VAL A 105 8.23 12.90 -5.37
CA VAL A 105 7.51 13.98 -6.06
C VAL A 105 7.49 15.22 -5.18
N PRO A 106 8.00 16.38 -5.67
CA PRO A 106 7.88 17.64 -4.97
C PRO A 106 6.45 18.17 -5.04
N GLN A 107 5.91 18.58 -3.91
CA GLN A 107 4.63 19.28 -3.80
C GLN A 107 4.85 20.63 -3.15
N SER A 108 4.32 21.70 -3.77
CA SER A 108 4.35 23.02 -3.19
C SER A 108 3.15 23.21 -2.28
N GLU A 109 3.41 23.54 -1.02
CA GLU A 109 2.39 23.93 -0.06
C GLU A 109 2.52 25.42 0.21
N ALA A 110 1.38 26.12 0.22
CA ALA A 110 1.30 27.53 0.60
C ALA A 110 0.45 27.66 1.86
N ALA A 111 1.00 28.28 2.88
CA ALA A 111 0.31 28.61 4.12
C ALA A 111 0.18 30.12 4.24
N TYR A 112 -1.02 30.61 4.52
CA TYR A 112 -1.26 32.01 4.79
C TYR A 112 -1.28 32.28 6.30
N TYR A 113 -0.43 33.19 6.74
CA TYR A 113 -0.36 33.63 8.13
C TYR A 113 -0.79 35.08 8.22
N TYR A 114 -1.68 35.40 9.15
CA TYR A 114 -2.09 36.76 9.42
C TYR A 114 -1.72 37.16 10.84
N ASN A 115 -0.95 38.23 10.97
CA ASN A 115 -0.58 38.78 12.26
C ASN A 115 -1.55 39.91 12.64
N TYR A 116 -2.46 39.63 13.53
CA TYR A 116 -3.48 40.57 13.99
C TYR A 116 -2.88 41.80 14.72
N ALA A 117 -1.74 41.66 15.37
CA ALA A 117 -1.11 42.77 16.11
C ALA A 117 -0.47 43.79 15.17
N LEU A 118 -0.01 43.35 14.00
CA LEU A 118 0.68 44.19 12.99
C LEU A 118 -0.20 44.53 11.80
N GLY A 119 -1.38 43.95 11.71
CA GLY A 119 -2.36 44.23 10.67
C GLY A 119 -1.97 43.78 9.25
N HIS A 120 -0.99 42.87 9.13
CA HIS A 120 -0.58 42.35 7.83
C HIS A 120 -0.42 40.83 7.84
N GLY A 121 -0.55 40.22 6.63
CA GLY A 121 -0.36 38.81 6.40
C GLY A 121 0.80 38.54 5.47
N TYR A 122 1.34 37.32 5.55
CA TYR A 122 2.33 36.83 4.61
C TYR A 122 1.99 35.40 4.19
N VAL A 123 2.48 35.03 3.00
CA VAL A 123 2.36 33.68 2.47
C VAL A 123 3.70 33.00 2.61
N GLU A 124 3.72 31.88 3.31
CA GLU A 124 4.86 30.98 3.35
C GLU A 124 4.67 29.88 2.32
N GLN A 125 5.66 29.70 1.45
CA GLN A 125 5.68 28.59 0.49
C GLN A 125 6.79 27.63 0.88
N ARG A 126 6.44 26.36 0.94
CA ARG A 126 7.40 25.27 1.19
C ARG A 126 7.21 24.16 0.17
N VAL A 127 8.28 23.44 -0.11
CA VAL A 127 8.24 22.22 -0.93
C VAL A 127 8.34 21.02 0.00
N VAL A 128 7.33 20.16 -0.08
CA VAL A 128 7.27 18.87 0.62
C VAL A 128 7.47 17.77 -0.40
N PHE A 129 8.31 16.80 -0.09
CA PHE A 129 8.54 15.66 -0.97
C PHE A 129 7.69 14.48 -0.50
N ASN A 130 6.87 13.94 -1.40
CA ASN A 130 6.05 12.76 -1.18
C ASN A 130 6.54 11.61 -2.05
N ASP A 131 6.65 10.42 -1.46
CA ASP A 131 7.02 9.22 -2.18
C ASP A 131 5.75 8.57 -2.76
N VAL A 132 5.70 8.46 -4.10
CA VAL A 132 4.59 7.87 -4.86
C VAL A 132 5.03 6.55 -5.45
N GLY A 133 4.39 5.47 -5.04
CA GLY A 133 4.75 4.12 -5.44
C GLY A 133 4.27 3.06 -4.47
N THR A 134 4.99 1.96 -4.36
CA THR A 134 4.64 0.83 -3.51
C THR A 134 5.72 0.57 -2.49
N SER A 135 5.31 0.42 -1.23
CA SER A 135 6.15 -0.05 -0.12
C SER A 135 5.52 -1.31 0.48
N LEU A 136 6.32 -2.31 0.73
CA LEU A 136 5.92 -3.57 1.33
C LEU A 136 6.83 -3.89 2.51
N HIS A 137 6.25 -3.96 3.69
CA HIS A 137 6.88 -4.55 4.86
C HIS A 137 6.31 -5.95 5.03
N VAL A 138 7.16 -6.96 5.07
CA VAL A 138 6.75 -8.36 5.13
C VAL A 138 7.60 -9.15 6.12
N GLY A 139 6.94 -9.85 7.04
CA GLY A 139 7.50 -10.90 7.86
C GLY A 139 6.98 -12.24 7.37
N ALA A 140 7.84 -13.23 7.25
CA ALA A 140 7.46 -14.55 6.79
C ALA A 140 8.06 -15.66 7.65
N ALA A 141 7.27 -16.68 7.96
CA ALA A 141 7.73 -17.86 8.68
C ALA A 141 7.08 -19.11 8.10
N VAL A 142 7.89 -20.14 7.84
CA VAL A 142 7.41 -21.44 7.40
C VAL A 142 6.81 -22.19 8.59
N LEU A 143 5.57 -22.64 8.42
CA LEU A 143 4.87 -23.52 9.37
C LEU A 143 5.03 -24.97 8.94
N GLY A 144 4.61 -25.91 9.81
CA GLY A 144 4.45 -27.31 9.42
C GLY A 144 3.53 -27.42 8.20
N ASP A 145 3.61 -28.51 7.47
CA ASP A 145 2.74 -28.84 6.31
C ASP A 145 2.88 -27.93 5.07
N GLY A 146 4.01 -27.23 4.94
CA GLY A 146 4.26 -26.36 3.76
C GLY A 146 3.44 -25.07 3.74
N GLN A 147 2.85 -24.69 4.85
CA GLN A 147 2.16 -23.41 4.99
C GLN A 147 3.16 -22.30 5.40
N ILE A 148 2.85 -21.09 5.00
CA ILE A 148 3.66 -19.91 5.29
C ILE A 148 2.78 -18.90 6.04
N ARG A 149 3.22 -18.52 7.25
CA ARG A 149 2.63 -17.40 7.96
C ARG A 149 3.26 -16.12 7.41
N LEU A 150 2.42 -15.20 6.98
CA LEU A 150 2.82 -13.89 6.48
C LEU A 150 2.23 -12.80 7.36
N ARG A 151 3.06 -11.83 7.73
CA ARG A 151 2.64 -10.54 8.26
C ARG A 151 3.00 -9.50 7.22
N LEU A 152 2.00 -8.78 6.71
CA LEU A 152 2.13 -7.88 5.58
C LEU A 152 1.62 -6.49 5.93
N THR A 153 2.38 -5.47 5.56
CA THR A 153 1.93 -4.08 5.59
C THR A 153 2.28 -3.44 4.24
N PRO A 154 1.50 -3.72 3.18
CA PRO A 154 1.62 -3.03 1.91
C PRO A 154 1.09 -1.61 2.02
N ARG A 155 1.79 -0.66 1.41
CA ARG A 155 1.36 0.71 1.20
C ARG A 155 1.58 1.09 -0.25
N ILE A 156 0.52 1.51 -0.91
CA ILE A 156 0.52 1.87 -2.32
C ILE A 156 0.01 3.29 -2.43
N SER A 157 0.77 4.14 -3.10
CA SER A 157 0.38 5.51 -3.39
C SER A 157 0.43 5.77 -4.89
N TYR A 158 -0.50 6.59 -5.38
CA TYR A 158 -0.65 6.91 -6.79
C TYR A 158 -1.28 8.29 -6.97
N PHE A 159 -1.07 8.89 -8.15
CA PHE A 159 -1.74 10.15 -8.47
C PHE A 159 -3.24 9.94 -8.64
N SER A 160 -4.02 10.79 -7.99
CA SER A 160 -5.47 10.79 -8.10
C SER A 160 -5.92 11.06 -9.54
N ILE A 161 -6.90 10.30 -10.01
CA ILE A 161 -7.49 10.47 -11.35
C ILE A 161 -8.41 11.70 -11.37
N ASP A 162 -9.09 11.92 -10.27
CA ASP A 162 -10.14 12.92 -10.16
C ASP A 162 -9.65 14.29 -9.69
N ARG A 163 -8.50 14.32 -9.00
CA ARG A 163 -7.92 15.50 -8.38
C ARG A 163 -6.48 15.67 -8.82
N PRO A 164 -6.24 16.47 -9.88
CA PRO A 164 -4.88 16.71 -10.36
C PRO A 164 -3.97 17.22 -9.25
N GLY A 165 -2.80 16.58 -9.11
CA GLY A 165 -1.82 16.90 -8.07
C GLY A 165 -2.07 16.27 -6.69
N ALA A 166 -3.22 15.66 -6.45
CA ALA A 166 -3.44 14.87 -5.24
C ALA A 166 -2.83 13.48 -5.35
N ILE A 167 -2.41 12.93 -4.21
CA ILE A 167 -1.89 11.58 -4.08
C ILE A 167 -2.87 10.79 -3.22
N ASP A 168 -3.42 9.74 -3.80
CA ASP A 168 -4.24 8.77 -3.09
C ASP A 168 -3.34 7.62 -2.63
N PHE A 169 -3.67 7.01 -1.49
CA PHE A 169 -2.94 5.86 -0.98
C PHE A 169 -3.88 4.78 -0.47
N THR A 170 -3.41 3.55 -0.55
CA THR A 170 -4.05 2.36 0.03
C THR A 170 -3.02 1.68 0.92
N GLU A 171 -3.39 1.41 2.16
CA GLU A 171 -2.58 0.71 3.13
C GLU A 171 -3.41 -0.38 3.78
N ALA A 172 -2.80 -1.53 4.00
CA ALA A 172 -3.41 -2.65 4.72
C ALA A 172 -2.37 -3.22 5.68
N ALA A 173 -2.81 -3.66 6.85
CA ALA A 173 -1.99 -4.43 7.78
C ALA A 173 -2.72 -5.74 8.07
N THR A 174 -2.10 -6.87 7.75
CA THR A 174 -2.74 -8.17 7.88
C THR A 174 -1.73 -9.25 8.25
N GLU A 175 -2.22 -10.25 8.96
CA GLU A 175 -1.50 -11.49 9.22
C GLU A 175 -2.36 -12.65 8.72
N LEU A 176 -1.76 -13.54 7.95
CA LEU A 176 -2.47 -14.65 7.31
C LEU A 176 -1.56 -15.86 7.10
N ILE A 177 -2.18 -16.98 6.82
CA ILE A 177 -1.49 -18.23 6.49
C ILE A 177 -1.81 -18.55 5.03
N VAL A 178 -0.77 -18.73 4.22
CA VAL A 178 -0.87 -19.02 2.78
C VAL A 178 -0.25 -20.39 2.51
N PRO A 179 -0.90 -21.24 1.73
CA PRO A 179 -0.26 -22.43 1.20
C PRO A 179 0.88 -22.05 0.26
N ASN A 180 1.93 -22.90 0.23
CA ASN A 180 3.11 -22.64 -0.61
C ASN A 180 2.73 -22.56 -2.09
N GLY A 181 3.02 -21.41 -2.72
CA GLY A 181 2.80 -21.16 -4.14
C GLY A 181 1.36 -20.76 -4.52
N GLU A 182 0.43 -20.68 -3.59
CA GLU A 182 -0.94 -20.26 -3.86
C GLU A 182 -1.11 -18.75 -3.73
N ALA A 183 -1.98 -18.19 -4.56
CA ALA A 183 -2.33 -16.78 -4.53
C ALA A 183 -3.56 -16.57 -3.64
N LEU A 184 -3.45 -15.63 -2.70
CA LEU A 184 -4.54 -15.26 -1.79
C LEU A 184 -4.86 -13.78 -1.91
N SER A 185 -6.15 -13.45 -2.00
CA SER A 185 -6.60 -12.06 -1.96
C SER A 185 -6.50 -11.51 -0.55
N LEU A 186 -5.77 -10.40 -0.38
CA LEU A 186 -5.65 -9.68 0.89
C LEU A 186 -6.86 -8.80 1.18
N GLY A 187 -7.57 -8.38 0.13
CA GLY A 187 -8.67 -7.45 0.22
C GLY A 187 -8.68 -6.46 -0.93
N GLY A 188 -9.58 -5.52 -0.85
CA GLY A 188 -9.72 -4.47 -1.84
C GLY A 188 -10.57 -3.33 -1.31
N SER A 189 -10.65 -2.28 -2.09
CA SER A 189 -11.45 -1.10 -1.80
C SER A 189 -12.23 -0.72 -3.05
N THR A 190 -13.50 -0.38 -2.87
CA THR A 190 -14.33 0.17 -3.93
C THR A 190 -14.84 1.53 -3.48
N SER A 191 -14.61 2.55 -4.29
CA SER A 191 -15.11 3.90 -4.08
C SER A 191 -15.99 4.32 -5.24
N LYS A 192 -17.16 4.88 -4.96
CA LYS A 192 -18.08 5.42 -5.97
C LYS A 192 -18.50 6.82 -5.59
N LEU A 193 -18.39 7.73 -6.53
CA LEU A 193 -18.85 9.11 -6.40
C LEU A 193 -19.85 9.41 -7.50
N HIS A 194 -20.96 10.05 -7.15
CA HIS A 194 -21.90 10.62 -8.11
C HIS A 194 -22.27 12.01 -7.65
N GLU A 195 -21.96 13.00 -8.46
CA GLU A 195 -22.20 14.42 -8.18
C GLU A 195 -22.96 15.06 -9.34
N ILE A 196 -23.99 15.81 -9.01
CA ILE A 196 -24.78 16.57 -10.00
C ILE A 196 -24.79 18.03 -9.57
N THR A 197 -24.26 18.90 -10.40
CA THR A 197 -24.30 20.34 -10.20
C THR A 197 -25.23 20.97 -11.24
N ARG A 198 -26.25 21.68 -10.76
CA ARG A 198 -27.20 22.43 -11.59
C ARG A 198 -26.95 23.92 -11.43
N GLN A 199 -26.82 24.61 -12.55
CA GLN A 199 -26.68 26.06 -12.63
C GLN A 199 -27.79 26.65 -13.48
N ILE A 200 -28.03 27.95 -13.39
CA ILE A 200 -29.10 28.65 -14.15
C ILE A 200 -28.96 28.42 -15.67
N LEU A 201 -27.75 28.37 -16.18
CA LEU A 201 -27.44 28.18 -17.59
C LEU A 201 -26.66 26.89 -17.88
N GLY A 202 -26.78 25.89 -17.02
CA GLY A 202 -26.01 24.67 -17.26
C GLY A 202 -26.30 23.55 -16.30
N TYR A 203 -25.79 22.39 -16.68
CA TYR A 203 -25.85 21.14 -15.95
C TYR A 203 -24.51 20.45 -16.07
N GLN A 204 -24.02 19.92 -14.97
CA GLN A 204 -22.82 19.11 -14.93
C GLN A 204 -23.08 17.88 -14.07
N SER A 205 -22.80 16.71 -14.63
CA SER A 205 -22.79 15.44 -13.92
C SER A 205 -21.39 14.87 -13.92
N ARG A 206 -20.98 14.36 -12.77
CA ARG A 206 -19.71 13.66 -12.60
C ARG A 206 -19.97 12.36 -11.86
N SER A 207 -19.51 11.26 -12.42
CA SER A 207 -19.49 9.99 -11.73
C SER A 207 -18.11 9.36 -11.81
N SER A 208 -17.63 8.80 -10.72
CA SER A 208 -16.41 8.02 -10.68
C SER A 208 -16.60 6.74 -9.90
N SER A 209 -15.91 5.71 -10.34
CA SER A 209 -15.84 4.41 -9.67
C SER A 209 -14.42 3.93 -9.70
N ASP A 210 -13.84 3.69 -8.54
CA ASP A 210 -12.50 3.18 -8.38
C ASP A 210 -12.55 1.86 -7.60
N GLU A 211 -11.83 0.88 -8.07
CA GLU A 211 -11.67 -0.42 -7.45
C GLU A 211 -10.19 -0.77 -7.36
N THR A 212 -9.76 -1.18 -6.18
CA THR A 212 -8.39 -1.63 -5.92
C THR A 212 -8.46 -3.01 -5.30
N SER A 213 -7.68 -3.95 -5.79
CA SER A 213 -7.51 -5.30 -5.22
C SER A 213 -6.05 -5.61 -4.99
N LEU A 214 -5.79 -6.34 -3.91
CA LEU A 214 -4.47 -6.76 -3.44
C LEU A 214 -4.44 -8.28 -3.36
N THR A 215 -3.44 -8.89 -4.00
CA THR A 215 -3.22 -10.35 -3.98
C THR A 215 -1.79 -10.64 -3.59
N VAL A 216 -1.58 -11.63 -2.72
CA VAL A 216 -0.26 -12.10 -2.32
C VAL A 216 -0.04 -13.55 -2.69
N THR A 217 1.19 -13.86 -3.10
CA THR A 217 1.66 -15.23 -3.32
C THR A 217 2.98 -15.39 -2.57
N ALA A 218 3.10 -16.47 -1.79
CA ALA A 218 4.34 -16.80 -1.11
C ALA A 218 4.85 -18.16 -1.55
N THR A 219 6.15 -18.26 -1.85
CA THR A 219 6.78 -19.50 -2.33
C THR A 219 8.07 -19.75 -1.60
N ILE A 220 8.24 -20.95 -1.05
CA ILE A 220 9.48 -21.42 -0.41
C ILE A 220 10.47 -21.77 -1.51
N GLN A 221 11.72 -21.25 -1.37
CA GLN A 221 12.84 -21.48 -2.29
C GLN A 221 13.99 -22.23 -1.62
#